data_dbc42b1c88676a6d978567e558669f41
#
_entry.id   dbc42b1c88676a6d978567e558669f41
#
_cell.length_a   1.000
_cell.length_b   1.000
_cell.length_c   1.000
_cell.angle_alpha   90.00
_cell.angle_beta   90.00
_cell.angle_gamma   90.00
#
_symmetry.space_group_name_H-M   'P 1'
#
loop_
_entity.id
_entity.type
_entity.pdbx_description
1 polymer ?
#
loop_
_entity_poly.entity_id
_entity_poly.type
_entity_poly.pdbx_seq_one_letter_code
_entity_poly.pdbx_strand_id
1 'polypeptide(L)'
;MPQGESAENLAVMRAIDELYTKRPFSGSRTACKHLGINRKRAQRLMRLLGLEAVYPKRSTSRPSPGHKVFPYLLRNLEISRPNHVWASDITYIPMQHGFLYLTAVMDIFSRNVLSWRLSNTLTGDFCVEALDAALSKATPEIFNTDQGAQFTANAFTSRLIESGVAVSMDGRGRALDNVFVERLWRTVKYEEVYLREYTDGWQAEESLGSYFDYYCNERRHQSLKYRTPAEVYSSG
;
A
#
# COMPACT_ATOMS: atom_id res chain seq x y z
N MET A 1 -11.57 -17.38 -38.29
CA MET A 1 -10.71 -18.52 -37.93
C MET A 1 -9.38 -18.36 -38.66
N PRO A 2 -8.21 -18.53 -38.00
CA PRO A 2 -6.94 -18.49 -38.69
C PRO A 2 -6.85 -19.54 -39.79
N GLN A 3 -6.54 -19.13 -41.01
CA GLN A 3 -6.30 -20.06 -42.10
C GLN A 3 -5.01 -20.84 -41.83
N GLY A 4 -5.05 -22.15 -41.97
CA GLY A 4 -3.90 -23.05 -41.86
C GLY A 4 -3.78 -23.91 -40.59
N GLU A 5 -4.73 -23.85 -39.65
CA GLU A 5 -4.72 -24.72 -38.48
C GLU A 5 -5.40 -26.06 -38.78
N SER A 6 -4.90 -27.16 -38.16
CA SER A 6 -5.50 -28.48 -38.30
C SER A 6 -6.90 -28.55 -37.69
N ALA A 7 -7.76 -29.47 -38.18
CA ALA A 7 -9.09 -29.65 -37.61
C ALA A 7 -9.08 -29.94 -36.12
N GLU A 8 -8.09 -30.67 -35.63
CA GLU A 8 -7.85 -30.90 -34.20
C GLU A 8 -7.56 -29.62 -33.43
N ASN A 9 -6.73 -28.74 -33.98
CA ASN A 9 -6.44 -27.43 -33.33
C ASN A 9 -7.67 -26.53 -33.34
N LEU A 10 -8.48 -26.54 -34.39
CA LEU A 10 -9.71 -25.76 -34.45
C LEU A 10 -10.73 -26.24 -33.39
N ALA A 11 -10.83 -27.56 -33.16
CA ALA A 11 -11.66 -28.10 -32.07
C ALA A 11 -11.17 -27.68 -30.71
N VAL A 12 -9.85 -27.72 -30.47
CA VAL A 12 -9.23 -27.23 -29.22
C VAL A 12 -9.43 -25.72 -29.04
N MET A 13 -9.33 -24.92 -30.10
CA MET A 13 -9.57 -23.47 -30.04
C MET A 13 -11.02 -23.15 -29.62
N ARG A 14 -12.01 -23.88 -30.14
CA ARG A 14 -13.42 -23.77 -29.72
C ARG A 14 -13.57 -24.06 -28.21
N ALA A 15 -12.98 -25.18 -27.77
CA ALA A 15 -13.03 -25.55 -26.34
C ALA A 15 -12.34 -24.56 -25.44
N ILE A 16 -11.23 -23.92 -25.88
CA ILE A 16 -10.56 -22.83 -25.16
C ILE A 16 -11.47 -21.60 -25.10
N ASP A 17 -12.12 -21.24 -26.19
CA ASP A 17 -13.02 -20.08 -26.27
C ASP A 17 -14.25 -20.27 -25.36
N GLU A 18 -14.86 -21.43 -25.36
CA GLU A 18 -15.96 -21.79 -24.46
C GLU A 18 -15.53 -21.72 -22.98
N LEU A 19 -14.33 -22.24 -22.66
CA LEU A 19 -13.77 -22.18 -21.31
C LEU A 19 -13.53 -20.73 -20.87
N TYR A 20 -12.99 -19.91 -21.76
CA TYR A 20 -12.71 -18.51 -21.50
C TYR A 20 -14.00 -17.70 -21.34
N THR A 21 -15.00 -17.93 -22.18
CA THR A 21 -16.32 -17.28 -22.07
C THR A 21 -16.98 -17.54 -20.71
N LYS A 22 -16.88 -18.77 -20.22
CA LYS A 22 -17.43 -19.14 -18.90
C LYS A 22 -16.53 -18.70 -17.73
N ARG A 23 -15.22 -18.61 -17.93
CA ARG A 23 -14.22 -18.36 -16.88
C ARG A 23 -13.06 -17.52 -17.43
N PRO A 24 -13.26 -16.22 -17.64
CA PRO A 24 -12.27 -15.33 -18.31
C PRO A 24 -10.94 -15.19 -17.55
N PHE A 25 -10.87 -15.58 -16.28
CA PHE A 25 -9.64 -15.69 -15.50
C PHE A 25 -8.79 -16.93 -15.80
N SER A 26 -9.28 -17.85 -16.66
CA SER A 26 -8.58 -19.09 -16.99
C SER A 26 -7.41 -18.85 -17.94
N GLY A 27 -6.20 -18.91 -17.41
CA GLY A 27 -4.98 -18.84 -18.21
C GLY A 27 -4.56 -20.18 -18.80
N SER A 28 -3.47 -20.18 -19.59
CA SER A 28 -2.97 -21.38 -20.30
C SER A 28 -2.67 -22.58 -19.39
N ARG A 29 -2.35 -22.38 -18.10
CA ARG A 29 -2.16 -23.48 -17.13
C ARG A 29 -3.47 -24.17 -16.78
N THR A 30 -4.54 -23.40 -16.65
CA THR A 30 -5.89 -23.92 -16.39
C THR A 30 -6.45 -24.61 -17.64
N ALA A 31 -6.34 -23.95 -18.80
CA ALA A 31 -6.79 -24.48 -20.07
C ALA A 31 -6.12 -25.83 -20.43
N CYS A 32 -4.79 -25.94 -20.27
CA CYS A 32 -4.09 -27.21 -20.59
C CYS A 32 -4.50 -28.36 -19.67
N LYS A 33 -4.73 -28.12 -18.38
CA LYS A 33 -5.20 -29.16 -17.44
C LYS A 33 -6.63 -29.54 -17.71
N HIS A 34 -7.50 -28.58 -18.01
CA HIS A 34 -8.92 -28.81 -18.25
C HIS A 34 -9.17 -29.60 -19.56
N LEU A 35 -8.37 -29.31 -20.60
CA LEU A 35 -8.50 -29.91 -21.92
C LEU A 35 -7.54 -31.09 -22.19
N GLY A 36 -6.69 -31.45 -21.24
CA GLY A 36 -5.72 -32.54 -21.39
C GLY A 36 -4.64 -32.29 -22.47
N ILE A 37 -4.31 -31.03 -22.78
CA ILE A 37 -3.37 -30.67 -23.85
C ILE A 37 -2.05 -30.12 -23.29
N ASN A 38 -1.00 -30.11 -24.13
CA ASN A 38 0.27 -29.53 -23.75
C ASN A 38 0.15 -28.00 -23.53
N ARG A 39 0.78 -27.49 -22.46
CA ARG A 39 0.73 -26.06 -22.11
C ARG A 39 1.24 -25.14 -23.23
N LYS A 40 2.32 -25.52 -23.93
CA LYS A 40 2.83 -24.71 -25.06
C LYS A 40 1.81 -24.62 -26.19
N ARG A 41 1.07 -25.75 -26.46
CA ARG A 41 -0.03 -25.77 -27.42
C ARG A 41 -1.16 -24.83 -26.97
N ALA A 42 -1.59 -24.91 -25.70
CA ALA A 42 -2.60 -24.01 -25.16
C ALA A 42 -2.19 -22.53 -25.30
N GLN A 43 -0.94 -22.17 -24.93
CA GLN A 43 -0.42 -20.81 -25.05
C GLN A 43 -0.44 -20.30 -26.50
N ARG A 44 -0.04 -21.14 -27.46
CA ARG A 44 -0.04 -20.78 -28.87
C ARG A 44 -1.46 -20.52 -29.37
N LEU A 45 -2.39 -21.44 -29.08
CA LEU A 45 -3.78 -21.33 -29.54
C LEU A 45 -4.53 -20.18 -28.86
N MET A 46 -4.31 -19.92 -27.58
CA MET A 46 -4.84 -18.73 -26.88
C MET A 46 -4.33 -17.43 -27.52
N ARG A 47 -3.04 -17.37 -27.90
CA ARG A 47 -2.48 -16.20 -28.58
C ARG A 47 -3.12 -15.97 -29.95
N LEU A 48 -3.35 -17.04 -30.72
CA LEU A 48 -4.04 -16.96 -32.02
C LEU A 48 -5.49 -16.49 -31.89
N LEU A 49 -6.16 -16.83 -30.78
CA LEU A 49 -7.51 -16.36 -30.45
C LEU A 49 -7.52 -14.93 -29.87
N GLY A 50 -6.35 -14.35 -29.58
CA GLY A 50 -6.28 -13.07 -28.87
C GLY A 50 -6.75 -13.11 -27.42
N LEU A 51 -6.78 -14.32 -26.80
CA LEU A 51 -7.29 -14.53 -25.46
C LEU A 51 -6.17 -14.37 -24.40
N GLU A 52 -6.39 -13.48 -23.45
CA GLU A 52 -5.53 -13.28 -22.29
C GLU A 52 -6.37 -13.38 -21.01
N ALA A 53 -5.89 -14.15 -20.01
CA ALA A 53 -6.64 -14.31 -18.76
C ALA A 53 -6.88 -12.97 -18.06
N VAL A 54 -8.13 -12.73 -17.69
CA VAL A 54 -8.51 -11.52 -16.95
C VAL A 54 -8.13 -11.69 -15.48
N TYR A 55 -7.12 -10.98 -15.05
CA TYR A 55 -6.72 -10.87 -13.65
C TYR A 55 -6.08 -9.49 -13.41
N PRO A 56 -6.10 -8.97 -12.17
CA PRO A 56 -5.43 -7.72 -11.87
C PRO A 56 -3.94 -7.81 -12.24
N LYS A 57 -3.49 -6.98 -13.17
CA LYS A 57 -2.05 -6.89 -13.49
C LYS A 57 -1.32 -6.35 -12.27
N ARG A 58 -0.14 -6.91 -11.95
CA ARG A 58 0.71 -6.39 -10.88
C ARG A 58 0.97 -4.90 -11.14
N SER A 59 0.92 -4.13 -10.05
CA SER A 59 1.12 -2.70 -9.98
C SER A 59 1.95 -2.11 -11.12
N THR A 60 1.37 -1.14 -11.77
CA THR A 60 1.93 -0.40 -12.89
C THR A 60 2.47 0.97 -12.47
N SER A 61 2.75 1.19 -11.19
CA SER A 61 3.45 2.38 -10.75
C SER A 61 4.80 2.43 -11.43
N ARG A 62 4.88 3.18 -12.53
CA ARG A 62 6.14 3.47 -13.20
C ARG A 62 6.84 4.56 -12.40
N PRO A 63 8.13 4.37 -12.02
CA PRO A 63 8.91 5.46 -11.45
C PRO A 63 8.88 6.65 -12.39
N SER A 64 8.56 7.84 -11.89
CA SER A 64 8.67 9.04 -12.70
C SER A 64 10.14 9.30 -13.00
N PRO A 65 10.51 9.61 -14.24
CA PRO A 65 11.90 9.99 -14.57
C PRO A 65 12.31 11.19 -13.71
N GLY A 66 13.42 11.06 -12.99
CA GLY A 66 13.96 12.13 -12.12
C GLY A 66 13.62 12.03 -10.63
N HIS A 67 12.80 11.06 -10.19
CA HIS A 67 12.60 10.83 -8.77
C HIS A 67 13.83 10.17 -8.15
N LYS A 68 14.38 10.81 -7.11
CA LYS A 68 15.54 10.31 -6.37
C LYS A 68 15.09 9.25 -5.37
N VAL A 69 15.67 8.05 -5.47
CA VAL A 69 15.51 6.98 -4.47
C VAL A 69 16.63 7.12 -3.45
N PHE A 70 16.28 7.14 -2.18
CA PHE A 70 17.21 7.24 -1.07
C PHE A 70 17.59 5.86 -0.52
N PRO A 71 18.77 5.70 0.11
CA PRO A 71 19.19 4.43 0.68
C PRO A 71 18.33 4.05 1.88
N TYR A 72 18.23 2.73 2.16
CA TYR A 72 17.60 2.22 3.36
C TYR A 72 18.54 2.35 4.57
N LEU A 73 18.18 3.14 5.56
CA LEU A 73 19.02 3.49 6.71
C LEU A 73 18.73 2.65 7.96
N LEU A 74 17.62 1.89 8.00
CA LEU A 74 17.18 1.21 9.21
C LEU A 74 17.78 -0.19 9.42
N ARG A 75 18.70 -0.62 8.54
CA ARG A 75 19.32 -1.95 8.68
C ARG A 75 20.18 -2.01 9.94
N ASN A 76 19.82 -2.91 10.85
CA ASN A 76 20.49 -3.10 12.14
C ASN A 76 20.44 -1.86 13.07
N LEU A 77 19.55 -0.91 12.80
CA LEU A 77 19.33 0.25 13.66
C LEU A 77 18.43 -0.15 14.83
N GLU A 78 18.91 0.02 16.05
CA GLU A 78 18.09 -0.06 17.26
C GLU A 78 17.36 1.26 17.47
N ILE A 79 16.03 1.22 17.35
CA ILE A 79 15.18 2.39 17.56
C ILE A 79 14.88 2.49 19.04
N SER A 80 15.53 3.45 19.74
CA SER A 80 15.62 3.46 21.21
C SER A 80 14.86 4.61 21.89
N ARG A 81 14.33 5.58 21.14
CA ARG A 81 13.63 6.77 21.68
C ARG A 81 12.59 7.33 20.71
N PRO A 82 11.63 8.12 21.20
CA PRO A 82 10.76 8.94 20.35
C PRO A 82 11.57 9.86 19.43
N ASN A 83 11.00 10.15 18.27
CA ASN A 83 11.60 10.98 17.21
C ASN A 83 12.95 10.48 16.64
N HIS A 84 13.34 9.24 16.95
CA HIS A 84 14.49 8.62 16.30
C HIS A 84 14.13 8.26 14.83
N VAL A 85 13.02 7.56 14.64
CA VAL A 85 12.55 7.17 13.30
C VAL A 85 11.05 7.39 13.20
N TRP A 86 10.63 8.16 12.19
CA TRP A 86 9.24 8.20 11.77
C TRP A 86 9.03 7.41 10.48
N ALA A 87 7.83 6.94 10.28
CA ALA A 87 7.44 6.28 9.03
C ALA A 87 6.07 6.74 8.55
N SER A 88 5.88 6.69 7.24
CA SER A 88 4.61 6.98 6.59
C SER A 88 4.34 5.99 5.47
N ASP A 89 3.06 5.75 5.21
CA ASP A 89 2.55 4.93 4.13
C ASP A 89 1.14 5.38 3.77
N ILE A 90 0.60 4.86 2.67
CA ILE A 90 -0.75 5.15 2.19
C ILE A 90 -1.58 3.86 2.19
N THR A 91 -2.81 3.96 2.67
CA THR A 91 -3.77 2.87 2.57
C THR A 91 -5.10 3.33 1.98
N TYR A 92 -5.93 2.36 1.56
CA TYR A 92 -7.28 2.60 1.04
C TYR A 92 -8.30 2.41 2.15
N ILE A 93 -9.25 3.34 2.23
CA ILE A 93 -10.42 3.29 3.10
C ILE A 93 -11.65 3.06 2.22
N PRO A 94 -12.29 1.88 2.27
CA PRO A 94 -13.51 1.63 1.52
C PRO A 94 -14.64 2.54 2.01
N MET A 95 -15.43 3.02 1.06
CA MET A 95 -16.63 3.82 1.28
C MET A 95 -17.82 3.08 0.72
N GLN A 96 -19.05 3.50 1.03
CA GLN A 96 -20.25 2.98 0.39
C GLN A 96 -20.16 3.06 -1.14
N HIS A 97 -19.56 4.14 -1.66
CA HIS A 97 -19.27 4.32 -3.07
C HIS A 97 -17.81 4.71 -3.27
N GLY A 98 -17.00 3.74 -3.78
CA GLY A 98 -15.58 3.98 -4.04
C GLY A 98 -14.69 3.83 -2.80
N PHE A 99 -13.68 4.67 -2.69
CA PHE A 99 -12.72 4.66 -1.59
C PHE A 99 -12.03 6.02 -1.43
N LEU A 100 -11.46 6.24 -0.26
CA LEU A 100 -10.53 7.33 0.03
C LEU A 100 -9.12 6.78 0.25
N TYR A 101 -8.13 7.65 0.12
CA TYR A 101 -6.75 7.38 0.50
C TYR A 101 -6.50 7.96 1.90
N LEU A 102 -5.85 7.19 2.75
CA LEU A 102 -5.42 7.62 4.08
C LEU A 102 -3.90 7.52 4.15
N THR A 103 -3.25 8.60 4.53
CA THR A 103 -1.83 8.60 4.95
C THR A 103 -1.72 8.93 6.43
N ALA A 104 -0.70 8.41 7.08
CA ALA A 104 -0.37 8.77 8.46
C ALA A 104 1.15 8.84 8.65
N VAL A 105 1.59 9.73 9.51
CA VAL A 105 2.97 9.81 9.99
C VAL A 105 3.00 9.26 11.41
N MET A 106 3.81 8.23 11.62
CA MET A 106 3.91 7.51 12.89
C MET A 106 5.33 7.51 13.42
N ASP A 107 5.50 7.78 14.70
CA ASP A 107 6.75 7.51 15.42
C ASP A 107 6.90 6.00 15.64
N ILE A 108 7.99 5.40 15.14
CA ILE A 108 8.17 3.95 15.20
C ILE A 108 8.44 3.45 16.61
N PHE A 109 9.10 4.22 17.47
CA PHE A 109 9.39 3.80 18.83
C PHE A 109 8.12 3.68 19.67
N SER A 110 7.36 4.76 19.74
CA SER A 110 6.15 4.85 20.57
C SER A 110 4.88 4.30 19.90
N ARG A 111 4.87 4.12 18.58
CA ARG A 111 3.68 3.85 17.76
C ARG A 111 2.70 5.02 17.71
N ASN A 112 3.07 6.20 18.21
CA ASN A 112 2.19 7.36 18.21
C ASN A 112 1.97 7.90 16.80
N VAL A 113 0.70 8.13 16.44
CA VAL A 113 0.33 8.75 15.18
C VAL A 113 0.40 10.26 15.36
N LEU A 114 1.39 10.88 14.73
CA LEU A 114 1.67 12.32 14.86
C LEU A 114 0.71 13.15 14.01
N SER A 115 0.38 12.64 12.82
CA SER A 115 -0.54 13.28 11.89
C SER A 115 -1.12 12.24 10.95
N TRP A 116 -2.23 12.58 10.33
CA TRP A 116 -2.86 11.79 9.27
C TRP A 116 -3.68 12.70 8.36
N ARG A 117 -3.95 12.25 7.13
CA ARG A 117 -4.81 12.96 6.16
C ARG A 117 -5.59 11.97 5.32
N LEU A 118 -6.84 12.36 4.97
CA LEU A 118 -7.65 11.71 3.97
C LEU A 118 -7.60 12.47 2.64
N SER A 119 -7.71 11.75 1.53
CA SER A 119 -7.83 12.34 0.20
C SER A 119 -8.68 11.47 -0.70
N ASN A 120 -9.41 12.08 -1.63
CA ASN A 120 -10.12 11.39 -2.71
C ASN A 120 -9.24 11.21 -3.96
N THR A 121 -8.02 11.77 -3.97
CA THR A 121 -7.04 11.66 -5.05
C THR A 121 -5.73 11.10 -4.53
N LEU A 122 -4.99 10.38 -5.38
CA LEU A 122 -3.66 9.86 -5.07
C LEU A 122 -2.55 10.85 -5.49
N THR A 123 -2.81 12.15 -5.43
CA THR A 123 -1.77 13.19 -5.59
C THR A 123 -0.85 13.20 -4.35
N GLY A 124 0.35 13.78 -4.47
CA GLY A 124 1.31 13.83 -3.33
C GLY A 124 0.94 14.84 -2.24
N ASP A 125 0.00 15.73 -2.50
CA ASP A 125 -0.27 16.91 -1.65
C ASP A 125 -0.70 16.53 -0.22
N PHE A 126 -1.64 15.58 -0.08
CA PHE A 126 -2.10 15.13 1.25
C PHE A 126 -0.99 14.44 2.07
N CYS A 127 0.02 13.86 1.41
CA CYS A 127 1.20 13.30 2.09
C CYS A 127 2.10 14.43 2.60
N VAL A 128 2.26 15.50 1.82
CA VAL A 128 3.03 16.69 2.23
C VAL A 128 2.32 17.41 3.38
N GLU A 129 1.00 17.58 3.31
CA GLU A 129 0.20 18.15 4.40
C GLU A 129 0.32 17.34 5.71
N ALA A 130 0.30 16.00 5.62
CA ALA A 130 0.51 15.13 6.77
C ALA A 130 1.92 15.30 7.33
N LEU A 131 2.93 15.36 6.47
CA LEU A 131 4.32 15.59 6.85
C LEU A 131 4.49 16.95 7.55
N ASP A 132 4.00 18.02 6.96
CA ASP A 132 4.10 19.39 7.51
C ASP A 132 3.40 19.47 8.89
N ALA A 133 2.24 18.85 9.04
CA ALA A 133 1.53 18.76 10.31
C ALA A 133 2.28 17.94 11.38
N ALA A 134 3.05 16.92 11.00
CA ALA A 134 3.91 16.19 11.93
C ALA A 134 5.15 17.00 12.29
N LEU A 135 5.84 17.60 11.30
CA LEU A 135 7.04 18.40 11.50
C LEU A 135 6.77 19.66 12.35
N SER A 136 5.55 20.19 12.36
CA SER A 136 5.17 21.28 13.26
C SER A 136 5.17 20.89 14.75
N LYS A 137 5.12 19.60 15.07
CA LYS A 137 5.11 19.07 16.44
C LYS A 137 6.51 18.70 16.93
N ALA A 138 7.30 18.05 16.08
CA ALA A 138 8.67 17.62 16.37
C ALA A 138 9.41 17.30 15.06
N THR A 139 10.71 17.01 15.15
CA THR A 139 11.55 16.65 14.00
C THR A 139 12.22 15.30 14.29
N PRO A 140 12.08 14.28 13.39
CA PRO A 140 12.76 13.01 13.56
C PRO A 140 14.21 13.09 13.06
N GLU A 141 15.03 12.12 13.44
CA GLU A 141 16.36 11.98 12.85
C GLU A 141 16.28 11.31 11.48
N ILE A 142 15.42 10.29 11.35
CA ILE A 142 15.22 9.53 10.12
C ILE A 142 13.72 9.47 9.80
N PHE A 143 13.39 9.64 8.51
CA PHE A 143 12.05 9.43 7.99
C PHE A 143 12.05 8.29 6.98
N ASN A 144 11.29 7.23 7.23
CA ASN A 144 11.23 6.04 6.40
C ASN A 144 9.92 5.94 5.62
N THR A 145 10.01 5.65 4.33
CA THR A 145 8.86 5.42 3.44
C THR A 145 9.13 4.28 2.47
N ASP A 146 8.11 3.86 1.74
CA ASP A 146 8.30 3.07 0.54
C ASP A 146 8.82 3.94 -0.64
N GLN A 147 9.01 3.32 -1.80
CA GLN A 147 9.42 4.01 -3.03
C GLN A 147 8.20 4.48 -3.87
N GLY A 148 7.08 4.75 -3.25
CA GLY A 148 5.88 5.28 -3.89
C GLY A 148 6.12 6.65 -4.55
N ALA A 149 5.39 6.94 -5.63
CA ALA A 149 5.56 8.18 -6.37
C ALA A 149 5.32 9.43 -5.50
N GLN A 150 4.44 9.34 -4.52
CA GLN A 150 4.11 10.41 -3.57
C GLN A 150 5.29 10.74 -2.67
N PHE A 151 5.98 9.72 -2.18
CA PHE A 151 7.11 9.85 -1.25
C PHE A 151 8.45 10.12 -1.94
N THR A 152 8.59 9.74 -3.21
CA THR A 152 9.78 10.05 -4.03
C THR A 152 9.68 11.42 -4.72
N ALA A 153 8.54 12.09 -4.65
CA ALA A 153 8.33 13.41 -5.21
C ALA A 153 9.23 14.47 -4.53
N ASN A 154 9.76 15.40 -5.32
CA ASN A 154 10.62 16.47 -4.79
C ASN A 154 9.92 17.30 -3.71
N ALA A 155 8.61 17.55 -3.85
CA ALA A 155 7.84 18.30 -2.85
C ALA A 155 7.89 17.66 -1.46
N PHE A 156 7.86 16.32 -1.39
CA PHE A 156 7.94 15.57 -0.13
C PHE A 156 9.38 15.49 0.40
N THR A 157 10.32 15.09 -0.45
CA THR A 157 11.71 14.84 -0.05
C THR A 157 12.45 16.14 0.30
N SER A 158 12.17 17.26 -0.39
CA SER A 158 12.76 18.57 -0.06
C SER A 158 12.34 19.05 1.33
N ARG A 159 11.09 18.85 1.75
CA ARG A 159 10.63 19.18 3.11
C ARG A 159 11.43 18.48 4.19
N LEU A 160 11.71 17.18 4.00
CA LEU A 160 12.53 16.42 4.94
C LEU A 160 13.96 16.92 4.98
N ILE A 161 14.57 17.14 3.81
CA ILE A 161 15.97 17.62 3.69
C ILE A 161 16.11 19.03 4.30
N GLU A 162 15.20 19.95 4.01
CA GLU A 162 15.16 21.30 4.55
C GLU A 162 15.00 21.32 6.07
N SER A 163 14.30 20.30 6.62
CA SER A 163 14.16 20.11 8.07
C SER A 163 15.33 19.37 8.71
N GLY A 164 16.39 19.04 7.96
CA GLY A 164 17.57 18.32 8.46
C GLY A 164 17.34 16.83 8.71
N VAL A 165 16.26 16.25 8.17
CA VAL A 165 15.85 14.85 8.39
C VAL A 165 16.52 13.94 7.36
N ALA A 166 17.12 12.84 7.82
CA ALA A 166 17.66 11.81 6.93
C ALA A 166 16.54 10.99 6.29
N VAL A 167 16.51 10.96 4.95
CA VAL A 167 15.49 10.21 4.20
C VAL A 167 15.94 8.77 4.01
N SER A 168 15.07 7.83 4.39
CA SER A 168 15.24 6.40 4.21
C SER A 168 14.11 5.83 3.35
N MET A 169 14.43 4.95 2.40
CA MET A 169 13.42 4.29 1.57
C MET A 169 13.60 2.79 1.57
N ASP A 170 12.48 2.08 1.76
CA ASP A 170 12.46 0.62 1.74
C ASP A 170 12.92 0.06 0.39
N GLY A 171 13.68 -1.03 0.44
CA GLY A 171 14.09 -1.73 -0.78
C GLY A 171 12.91 -2.44 -1.45
N ARG A 172 12.89 -2.52 -2.78
CA ARG A 172 11.87 -3.27 -3.51
C ARG A 172 11.81 -4.73 -3.04
N GLY A 173 10.61 -5.16 -2.62
CA GLY A 173 10.35 -6.55 -2.21
C GLY A 173 10.71 -6.88 -0.76
N ARG A 174 10.98 -5.91 0.08
CA ARG A 174 11.26 -6.09 1.52
C ARG A 174 10.08 -5.63 2.36
N ALA A 175 9.06 -6.47 2.44
CA ALA A 175 7.83 -6.21 3.21
C ALA A 175 8.05 -6.02 4.73
N LEU A 176 9.21 -6.40 5.26
CA LEU A 176 9.50 -6.27 6.70
C LEU A 176 9.97 -4.86 7.11
N ASP A 177 10.36 -4.04 6.15
CA ASP A 177 10.99 -2.75 6.43
C ASP A 177 9.94 -1.70 6.90
N ASN A 178 8.65 -1.84 6.47
CA ASN A 178 7.55 -0.96 6.89
C ASN A 178 6.47 -1.64 7.74
N VAL A 179 6.83 -2.74 8.41
CA VAL A 179 5.91 -3.60 9.18
C VAL A 179 5.11 -2.85 10.25
N PHE A 180 5.62 -1.72 10.76
CA PHE A 180 4.95 -0.97 11.82
C PHE A 180 3.75 -0.19 11.30
N VAL A 181 3.88 0.46 10.16
CA VAL A 181 2.76 1.17 9.52
C VAL A 181 1.76 0.17 8.91
N GLU A 182 2.23 -0.96 8.35
CA GLU A 182 1.35 -2.04 7.91
C GLU A 182 0.49 -2.59 9.06
N ARG A 183 1.06 -2.74 10.26
CA ARG A 183 0.32 -3.13 11.47
C ARG A 183 -0.67 -2.05 11.91
N LEU A 184 -0.31 -0.77 11.80
CA LEU A 184 -1.26 0.33 12.04
C LEU A 184 -2.46 0.19 11.10
N TRP A 185 -2.22 0.00 9.78
CA TRP A 185 -3.31 -0.18 8.82
C TRP A 185 -4.21 -1.38 9.12
N ARG A 186 -3.60 -2.50 9.51
CA ARG A 186 -4.38 -3.65 9.93
C ARG A 186 -5.27 -3.29 11.14
N THR A 187 -4.71 -2.65 12.14
CA THR A 187 -5.42 -2.26 13.36
C THR A 187 -6.57 -1.30 13.05
N VAL A 188 -6.30 -0.20 12.32
CA VAL A 188 -7.32 0.76 11.87
C VAL A 188 -8.44 0.08 11.08
N LYS A 189 -8.09 -0.80 10.15
CA LYS A 189 -9.10 -1.48 9.31
C LYS A 189 -9.99 -2.42 10.11
N TYR A 190 -9.43 -3.22 11.01
CA TYR A 190 -10.20 -4.22 11.76
C TYR A 190 -10.94 -3.63 12.95
N GLU A 191 -10.43 -2.58 13.57
CA GLU A 191 -11.03 -2.00 14.78
C GLU A 191 -11.98 -0.83 14.47
N GLU A 192 -11.88 -0.22 13.27
CA GLU A 192 -12.71 0.92 12.89
C GLU A 192 -13.36 0.74 11.49
N VAL A 193 -12.56 0.64 10.44
CA VAL A 193 -13.05 0.78 9.06
C VAL A 193 -14.03 -0.33 8.67
N TYR A 194 -13.74 -1.60 9.00
CA TYR A 194 -14.60 -2.72 8.64
C TYR A 194 -15.85 -2.86 9.55
N LEU A 195 -15.91 -2.08 10.60
CA LEU A 195 -17.09 -2.00 11.48
C LEU A 195 -18.03 -0.87 11.09
N ARG A 196 -17.66 -0.04 10.11
CA ARG A 196 -18.40 1.12 9.65
C ARG A 196 -18.71 1.01 8.16
N GLU A 197 -19.74 1.74 7.75
CA GLU A 197 -20.09 1.94 6.35
C GLU A 197 -20.14 3.45 6.12
N TYR A 198 -19.00 4.03 5.73
CA TYR A 198 -18.89 5.47 5.51
C TYR A 198 -19.67 5.89 4.27
N THR A 199 -20.62 6.81 4.42
CA THR A 199 -21.45 7.34 3.34
C THR A 199 -20.76 8.47 2.57
N ASP A 200 -19.95 9.27 3.28
CA ASP A 200 -19.22 10.40 2.71
C ASP A 200 -17.87 10.64 3.43
N GLY A 201 -17.07 11.55 2.86
CA GLY A 201 -15.72 11.84 3.37
C GLY A 201 -15.72 12.51 4.74
N TRP A 202 -16.74 13.30 5.09
CA TRP A 202 -16.85 13.97 6.38
C TRP A 202 -17.05 12.96 7.50
N GLN A 203 -17.96 12.01 7.28
CA GLN A 203 -18.20 10.92 8.22
C GLN A 203 -16.94 10.07 8.43
N ALA A 204 -16.20 9.76 7.34
CA ALA A 204 -14.96 9.02 7.44
C ALA A 204 -13.91 9.81 8.23
N GLU A 205 -13.78 11.12 8.01
CA GLU A 205 -12.81 11.98 8.69
C GLU A 205 -13.12 12.09 10.17
N GLU A 206 -14.37 12.33 10.56
CA GLU A 206 -14.80 12.41 11.97
C GLU A 206 -14.58 11.09 12.70
N SER A 207 -14.95 9.98 12.09
CA SER A 207 -14.84 8.65 12.67
C SER A 207 -13.39 8.22 12.85
N LEU A 208 -12.56 8.42 11.82
CA LEU A 208 -11.12 8.13 11.89
C LEU A 208 -10.40 9.09 12.85
N GLY A 209 -10.82 10.36 12.95
CA GLY A 209 -10.30 11.29 13.94
C GLY A 209 -10.50 10.78 15.36
N SER A 210 -11.74 10.41 15.69
CA SER A 210 -12.09 9.81 16.99
C SER A 210 -11.32 8.51 17.25
N TYR A 211 -11.13 7.69 16.19
CA TYR A 211 -10.38 6.46 16.31
C TYR A 211 -8.88 6.70 16.56
N PHE A 212 -8.25 7.65 15.87
CA PHE A 212 -6.82 7.97 16.10
C PHE A 212 -6.60 8.59 17.48
N ASP A 213 -7.54 9.38 18.00
CA ASP A 213 -7.49 9.87 19.38
C ASP A 213 -7.55 8.70 20.38
N TYR A 214 -8.48 7.77 20.22
CA TYR A 214 -8.53 6.54 20.99
C TYR A 214 -7.23 5.72 20.86
N TYR A 215 -6.74 5.50 19.63
CA TYR A 215 -5.54 4.73 19.35
C TYR A 215 -4.32 5.28 20.08
N CYS A 216 -4.13 6.60 20.04
CA CYS A 216 -2.97 7.25 20.66
C CYS A 216 -3.08 7.35 22.18
N ASN A 217 -4.25 7.67 22.71
CA ASN A 217 -4.41 8.09 24.11
C ASN A 217 -4.98 7.03 25.02
N GLU A 218 -5.75 6.04 24.52
CA GLU A 218 -6.47 5.08 25.34
C GLU A 218 -6.08 3.64 25.03
N ARG A 219 -5.78 3.33 23.75
CA ARG A 219 -5.49 1.97 23.31
C ARG A 219 -4.14 1.49 23.86
N ARG A 220 -4.20 0.46 24.71
CA ARG A 220 -3.00 -0.15 25.32
C ARG A 220 -2.37 -1.16 24.36
N HIS A 221 -1.04 -1.10 24.19
CA HIS A 221 -0.29 -1.96 23.31
C HIS A 221 0.57 -2.96 24.08
N GLN A 222 0.42 -4.25 23.80
CA GLN A 222 1.24 -5.30 24.42
C GLN A 222 2.75 -5.07 24.20
N SER A 223 3.14 -4.67 22.98
CA SER A 223 4.54 -4.36 22.64
C SER A 223 5.10 -3.14 23.38
N LEU A 224 4.24 -2.30 23.92
CA LEU A 224 4.59 -1.11 24.72
C LEU A 224 4.40 -1.38 26.23
N LYS A 225 4.41 -2.65 26.67
CA LYS A 225 4.16 -3.05 28.07
C LYS A 225 2.80 -2.55 28.58
N TYR A 226 1.76 -2.63 27.72
CA TYR A 226 0.40 -2.18 27.99
C TYR A 226 0.27 -0.67 28.28
N ARG A 227 1.23 0.14 27.86
CA ARG A 227 1.11 1.60 27.80
C ARG A 227 0.44 2.03 26.51
N THR A 228 -0.08 3.26 26.48
CA THR A 228 -0.57 3.90 25.25
C THR A 228 0.58 4.49 24.43
N PRO A 229 0.39 4.67 23.12
CA PRO A 229 1.37 5.35 22.28
C PRO A 229 1.77 6.75 22.80
N ALA A 230 0.80 7.55 23.24
CA ALA A 230 1.03 8.89 23.77
C ALA A 230 1.84 8.88 25.07
N GLU A 231 1.55 7.95 26.00
CA GLU A 231 2.33 7.76 27.23
C GLU A 231 3.81 7.45 26.93
N VAL A 232 4.07 6.59 25.92
CA VAL A 232 5.44 6.24 25.53
C VAL A 232 6.13 7.38 24.80
N TYR A 233 5.41 8.10 23.95
CA TYR A 233 5.95 9.25 23.21
C TYR A 233 6.36 10.39 24.14
N SER A 234 5.56 10.66 25.19
CA SER A 234 5.80 11.76 26.14
C SER A 234 6.84 11.41 27.22
N SER A 235 7.19 10.13 27.38
CA SER A 235 8.12 9.68 28.44
C SER A 235 9.58 9.49 27.97
N GLY A 236 9.87 9.84 26.74
CA GLY A 236 11.20 9.69 26.08
C GLY A 236 11.83 11.07 25.75
#